data_ad9d9ffd4ba4224e104c196f9eb6ae91
#
_entry.id   ad9d9ffd4ba4224e104c196f9eb6ae91
#
_cell.length_a   1.000
_cell.length_b   1.000
_cell.length_c   1.000
_cell.angle_alpha   90.00
_cell.angle_beta   90.00
_cell.angle_gamma   90.00
#
_symmetry.space_group_name_H-M   'P 1'
#
loop_
_entity.id
_entity.type
_entity.pdbx_description
1 polymer ?
#
loop_
_entity_poly.entity_id
_entity_poly.type
_entity_poly.pdbx_seq_one_letter_code
_entity_poly.pdbx_strand_id
1 'polypeptide(L)'
;MVQRFVAFDVETPNHENNRICSVGVTVIDDGCIVRHFSSLVNPGTYFDAFNMQLCGIRPQDTQHAPGFAALWEEIGPLFCGGAILAAHNAPFDLSVLSKCLAAYRIVTPRTVPYICTCRLARKYRPDFPNHRLDTVCRMLSIPLDHHKAGSDSRACAEVLCALLRDGASIEQNLRRYDLLNGKTLPHKVTL
;
A
#
# COMPACT_ATOMS: atom_id res chain seq x y z
N MET A 1 21.18 -2.43 11.81
CA MET A 1 20.10 -1.44 11.56
C MET A 1 18.80 -2.22 11.50
N VAL A 2 17.79 -1.78 12.26
CA VAL A 2 16.44 -2.36 12.23
C VAL A 2 15.86 -2.20 10.83
N GLN A 3 15.40 -3.30 10.22
CA GLN A 3 14.81 -3.24 8.89
C GLN A 3 13.32 -2.96 9.01
N ARG A 4 12.91 -1.74 8.68
CA ARG A 4 11.53 -1.29 8.74
C ARG A 4 10.85 -1.37 7.38
N PHE A 5 9.63 -1.97 7.38
CA PHE A 5 8.72 -1.88 6.26
C PHE A 5 7.42 -1.18 6.68
N VAL A 6 6.80 -0.53 5.72
CA VAL A 6 5.46 0.04 5.85
C VAL A 6 4.59 -0.55 4.76
N ALA A 7 3.81 -1.55 5.12
CA ALA A 7 2.78 -2.11 4.24
C ALA A 7 1.56 -1.18 4.27
N PHE A 8 1.02 -0.86 3.09
CA PHE A 8 -0.14 0.01 2.99
C PHE A 8 -1.05 -0.42 1.84
N ASP A 9 -2.29 -0.01 1.95
CA ASP A 9 -3.33 -0.18 0.95
C ASP A 9 -4.26 1.03 0.97
N VAL A 10 -4.82 1.40 -0.18
CA VAL A 10 -5.70 2.57 -0.32
C VAL A 10 -6.94 2.23 -1.12
N GLU A 11 -8.09 2.76 -0.65
CA GLU A 11 -9.33 2.75 -1.41
C GLU A 11 -9.59 4.10 -2.04
N THR A 12 -10.13 4.09 -3.26
CA THR A 12 -10.42 5.29 -4.02
C THR A 12 -11.92 5.51 -4.19
N PRO A 13 -12.41 6.76 -4.15
CA PRO A 13 -13.84 7.05 -4.31
C PRO A 13 -14.32 6.90 -5.76
N ASN A 14 -13.42 7.04 -6.73
CA ASN A 14 -13.76 7.04 -8.16
C ASN A 14 -12.56 6.63 -9.04
N HIS A 15 -12.82 6.45 -10.32
CA HIS A 15 -11.86 5.99 -11.35
C HIS A 15 -10.72 6.98 -11.67
N GLU A 16 -10.79 8.23 -11.23
CA GLU A 16 -9.70 9.20 -11.43
C GLU A 16 -8.46 8.81 -10.62
N ASN A 17 -8.66 8.08 -9.51
CA ASN A 17 -7.59 7.58 -8.64
C ASN A 17 -6.62 8.69 -8.19
N ASN A 18 -7.16 9.88 -7.92
CA ASN A 18 -6.41 11.05 -7.46
C ASN A 18 -6.81 11.51 -6.04
N ARG A 19 -7.71 10.76 -5.41
CA ARG A 19 -8.17 10.91 -4.03
C ARG A 19 -8.22 9.55 -3.35
N ILE A 20 -8.12 9.58 -2.03
CA ILE A 20 -8.19 8.41 -1.16
C ILE A 20 -9.41 8.54 -0.28
N CYS A 21 -10.23 7.50 -0.14
CA CYS A 21 -11.38 7.45 0.77
C CYS A 21 -11.16 6.50 1.96
N SER A 22 -10.16 5.63 1.90
CA SER A 22 -9.69 4.83 3.04
C SER A 22 -8.22 4.51 2.89
N VAL A 23 -7.50 4.41 4.00
CA VAL A 23 -6.10 3.98 4.04
C VAL A 23 -5.89 3.00 5.17
N GLY A 24 -5.12 1.95 4.89
CA GLY A 24 -4.58 1.03 5.88
C GLY A 24 -3.05 1.08 5.88
N VAL A 25 -2.47 1.06 7.05
CA VAL A 25 -1.00 1.09 7.24
C VAL A 25 -0.60 0.08 8.29
N THR A 26 0.37 -0.76 7.98
CA THR A 26 0.93 -1.77 8.89
C THR A 26 2.45 -1.66 8.91
N VAL A 27 3.02 -1.35 10.06
CA VAL A 27 4.46 -1.20 10.25
C VAL A 27 5.06 -2.51 10.71
N ILE A 28 6.15 -2.91 10.06
CA ILE A 28 6.91 -4.12 10.36
C ILE A 28 8.33 -3.70 10.72
N ASP A 29 8.80 -4.11 11.89
CA ASP A 29 10.19 -3.98 12.32
C ASP A 29 10.77 -5.37 12.54
N ASP A 30 11.89 -5.67 11.89
CA ASP A 30 12.60 -6.95 11.99
C ASP A 30 11.70 -8.19 11.85
N GLY A 31 10.75 -8.14 10.90
CA GLY A 31 9.83 -9.23 10.61
C GLY A 31 8.61 -9.34 11.54
N CYS A 32 8.47 -8.43 12.52
CA CYS A 32 7.33 -8.38 13.44
C CYS A 32 6.41 -7.20 13.13
N ILE A 33 5.11 -7.40 13.11
CA ILE A 33 4.13 -6.31 13.02
C ILE A 33 4.13 -5.58 14.37
N VAL A 34 4.52 -4.29 14.35
CA VAL A 34 4.62 -3.45 15.56
C VAL A 34 3.53 -2.38 15.65
N ARG A 35 2.92 -2.02 14.53
CA ARG A 35 1.81 -1.05 14.49
C ARG A 35 0.88 -1.40 13.33
N HIS A 36 -0.41 -1.25 13.58
CA HIS A 36 -1.45 -1.32 12.57
C HIS A 36 -2.42 -0.15 12.76
N PHE A 37 -2.80 0.49 11.67
CA PHE A 37 -3.67 1.64 11.65
C PHE A 37 -4.55 1.60 10.41
N SER A 38 -5.80 2.04 10.52
CA SER A 38 -6.65 2.29 9.37
C SER A 38 -7.59 3.45 9.63
N SER A 39 -7.90 4.21 8.59
CA SER A 39 -8.81 5.35 8.68
C SER A 39 -9.62 5.48 7.40
N LEU A 40 -10.89 5.86 7.56
CA LEU A 40 -11.62 6.52 6.49
C LEU A 40 -11.05 7.92 6.28
N VAL A 41 -11.16 8.41 5.06
CA VAL A 41 -10.69 9.74 4.64
C VAL A 41 -11.81 10.43 3.90
N ASN A 42 -12.10 11.67 4.24
CA ASN A 42 -12.99 12.49 3.42
C ASN A 42 -12.24 12.90 2.14
N PRO A 43 -12.61 12.36 0.97
CA PRO A 43 -11.86 12.59 -0.25
C PRO A 43 -12.13 13.98 -0.87
N GLY A 44 -13.19 14.67 -0.43
CA GLY A 44 -13.59 15.98 -0.98
C GLY A 44 -13.98 15.92 -2.46
N THR A 45 -14.48 14.78 -2.93
CA THR A 45 -14.89 14.55 -4.33
C THR A 45 -16.05 13.55 -4.41
N TYR A 46 -16.57 13.34 -5.63
CA TYR A 46 -17.65 12.37 -5.86
C TYR A 46 -17.18 10.92 -5.72
N PHE A 47 -18.15 10.05 -5.48
CA PHE A 47 -17.98 8.59 -5.52
C PHE A 47 -18.69 8.03 -6.76
N ASP A 48 -18.04 7.12 -7.48
CA ASP A 48 -18.71 6.37 -8.53
C ASP A 48 -19.26 5.03 -8.03
N ALA A 49 -20.26 4.51 -8.77
CA ALA A 49 -20.97 3.30 -8.35
C ALA A 49 -20.05 2.07 -8.30
N PHE A 50 -19.06 1.98 -9.20
CA PHE A 50 -18.14 0.86 -9.25
C PHE A 50 -17.24 0.82 -8.00
N ASN A 51 -16.62 1.94 -7.63
CA ASN A 51 -15.75 2.03 -6.47
C ASN A 51 -16.54 1.81 -5.17
N MET A 52 -17.76 2.38 -5.06
CA MET A 52 -18.64 2.12 -3.91
C MET A 52 -19.01 0.63 -3.77
N GLN A 53 -19.26 -0.05 -4.89
CA GLN A 53 -19.55 -1.49 -4.87
C GLN A 53 -18.31 -2.31 -4.50
N LEU A 54 -17.13 -1.90 -4.95
CA LEU A 54 -15.86 -2.61 -4.73
C LEU A 54 -15.43 -2.56 -3.26
N CYS A 55 -15.30 -1.36 -2.69
CA CYS A 55 -14.79 -1.17 -1.32
C CYS A 55 -15.88 -1.07 -0.25
N GLY A 56 -17.15 -0.93 -0.65
CA GLY A 56 -18.30 -0.77 0.24
C GLY A 56 -18.40 0.60 0.92
N ILE A 57 -17.51 1.55 0.60
CA ILE A 57 -17.47 2.89 1.21
C ILE A 57 -18.35 3.84 0.41
N ARG A 58 -19.20 4.60 1.10
CA ARG A 58 -20.14 5.56 0.53
C ARG A 58 -19.83 6.99 1.02
N PRO A 59 -20.34 8.04 0.34
CA PRO A 59 -20.12 9.43 0.76
C PRO A 59 -20.46 9.71 2.23
N GLN A 60 -21.56 9.13 2.74
CA GLN A 60 -21.99 9.31 4.14
C GLN A 60 -21.01 8.71 5.14
N ASP A 61 -20.26 7.67 4.77
CA ASP A 61 -19.31 7.02 5.67
C ASP A 61 -18.08 7.89 5.90
N THR A 62 -17.74 8.74 4.91
CA THR A 62 -16.53 9.59 4.94
C THR A 62 -16.79 11.05 5.27
N GLN A 63 -18.05 11.48 5.36
CA GLN A 63 -18.40 12.91 5.53
C GLN A 63 -17.80 13.57 6.78
N HIS A 64 -17.63 12.79 7.86
CA HIS A 64 -17.04 13.25 9.12
C HIS A 64 -15.61 12.75 9.35
N ALA A 65 -15.03 12.03 8.38
CA ALA A 65 -13.66 11.58 8.44
C ALA A 65 -12.69 12.76 8.21
N PRO A 66 -11.45 12.67 8.71
CA PRO A 66 -10.43 13.68 8.41
C PRO A 66 -10.16 13.76 6.92
N GLY A 67 -9.83 14.95 6.43
CA GLY A 67 -9.30 15.12 5.08
C GLY A 67 -7.89 14.54 4.97
N PHE A 68 -7.46 14.22 3.74
CA PHE A 68 -6.17 13.56 3.52
C PHE A 68 -4.97 14.36 4.06
N ALA A 69 -4.97 15.69 3.95
CA ALA A 69 -3.86 16.52 4.45
C ALA A 69 -3.68 16.38 5.97
N ALA A 70 -4.78 16.42 6.74
CA ALA A 70 -4.72 16.23 8.19
C ALA A 70 -4.23 14.82 8.56
N LEU A 71 -4.74 13.79 7.87
CA LEU A 71 -4.27 12.43 8.09
C LEU A 71 -2.79 12.26 7.74
N TRP A 72 -2.32 12.93 6.67
CA TRP A 72 -0.93 12.85 6.23
C TRP A 72 0.06 13.41 7.26
N GLU A 73 -0.33 14.37 8.06
CA GLU A 73 0.50 14.87 9.16
C GLU A 73 0.83 13.74 10.15
N GLU A 74 -0.10 12.81 10.35
CA GLU A 74 0.09 11.66 11.25
C GLU A 74 0.86 10.50 10.59
N ILE A 75 0.48 10.11 9.36
CA ILE A 75 1.04 8.92 8.72
C ILE A 75 2.25 9.22 7.81
N GLY A 76 2.37 10.43 7.29
CA GLY A 76 3.43 10.82 6.36
C GLY A 76 4.85 10.51 6.86
N PRO A 77 5.19 10.73 8.14
CA PRO A 77 6.49 10.34 8.68
C PRO A 77 6.82 8.86 8.52
N LEU A 78 5.83 7.96 8.51
CA LEU A 78 6.04 6.53 8.27
C LEU A 78 6.50 6.28 6.83
N PHE A 79 5.93 6.99 5.86
CA PHE A 79 6.23 6.86 4.44
C PHE A 79 7.54 7.53 4.03
N CYS A 80 7.91 8.61 4.73
CA CYS A 80 9.07 9.45 4.39
C CYS A 80 10.29 9.17 5.25
N GLY A 81 10.18 8.37 6.31
CA GLY A 81 11.22 8.10 7.31
C GLY A 81 12.30 7.10 6.90
N GLY A 82 12.43 6.77 5.60
CA GLY A 82 13.45 5.82 5.11
C GLY A 82 13.02 4.35 5.18
N ALA A 83 11.79 4.04 5.59
CA ALA A 83 11.25 2.69 5.54
C ALA A 83 11.06 2.21 4.09
N ILE A 84 11.07 0.89 3.90
CA ILE A 84 10.71 0.28 2.62
C ILE A 84 9.19 0.16 2.57
N LEU A 85 8.54 0.79 1.60
CA LEU A 85 7.11 0.66 1.40
C LEU A 85 6.77 -0.71 0.82
N ALA A 86 5.63 -1.27 1.21
CA ALA A 86 5.12 -2.51 0.65
C ALA A 86 3.63 -2.35 0.31
N ALA A 87 3.20 -2.90 -0.82
CA ALA A 87 1.79 -3.01 -1.16
C ALA A 87 1.56 -4.22 -2.07
N HIS A 88 0.33 -4.71 -2.13
CA HIS A 88 -0.02 -5.80 -3.03
C HIS A 88 -0.50 -5.24 -4.37
N ASN A 89 0.31 -5.34 -5.42
CA ASN A 89 0.24 -4.57 -6.66
C ASN A 89 0.66 -3.09 -6.47
N ALA A 90 1.73 -2.89 -5.72
CA ALA A 90 2.25 -1.60 -5.27
C ALA A 90 2.28 -0.45 -6.30
N PRO A 91 2.49 -0.66 -7.62
CA PRO A 91 2.41 0.45 -8.57
C PRO A 91 1.06 1.17 -8.60
N PHE A 92 -0.05 0.47 -8.29
CA PHE A 92 -1.38 1.08 -8.19
C PHE A 92 -1.46 2.01 -6.98
N ASP A 93 -1.22 1.48 -5.77
CA ASP A 93 -1.31 2.25 -4.53
C ASP A 93 -0.34 3.44 -4.51
N LEU A 94 0.87 3.24 -4.99
CA LEU A 94 1.87 4.31 -5.12
C LEU A 94 1.44 5.38 -6.14
N SER A 95 0.76 4.99 -7.23
CA SER A 95 0.21 5.94 -8.20
C SER A 95 -0.91 6.77 -7.60
N VAL A 96 -1.84 6.14 -6.87
CA VAL A 96 -2.92 6.83 -6.16
C VAL A 96 -2.33 7.79 -5.13
N LEU A 97 -1.39 7.32 -4.30
CA LEU A 97 -0.71 8.14 -3.30
C LEU A 97 -0.01 9.35 -3.93
N SER A 98 0.75 9.14 -5.01
CA SER A 98 1.45 10.20 -5.74
C SER A 98 0.48 11.28 -6.24
N LYS A 99 -0.62 10.88 -6.89
CA LYS A 99 -1.64 11.79 -7.40
C LYS A 99 -2.35 12.55 -6.25
N CYS A 100 -2.65 11.85 -5.16
CA CYS A 100 -3.29 12.42 -3.99
C CYS A 100 -2.38 13.47 -3.33
N LEU A 101 -1.10 13.16 -3.12
CA LEU A 101 -0.10 14.10 -2.60
C LEU A 101 0.00 15.36 -3.48
N ALA A 102 0.08 15.18 -4.79
CA ALA A 102 0.12 16.28 -5.75
C ALA A 102 -1.14 17.16 -5.68
N ALA A 103 -2.33 16.54 -5.59
CA ALA A 103 -3.60 17.22 -5.52
C ALA A 103 -3.75 18.09 -4.25
N TYR A 104 -3.16 17.65 -3.14
CA TYR A 104 -3.11 18.41 -1.87
C TYR A 104 -1.86 19.29 -1.75
N ARG A 105 -0.98 19.33 -2.77
CA ARG A 105 0.29 20.08 -2.79
C ARG A 105 1.21 19.74 -1.62
N ILE A 106 1.20 18.49 -1.21
CA ILE A 106 2.04 17.98 -0.12
C ILE A 106 3.43 17.66 -0.65
N VAL A 107 4.45 18.25 -0.02
CA VAL A 107 5.85 18.03 -0.37
C VAL A 107 6.37 16.78 0.35
N THR A 108 6.96 15.86 -0.41
CA THR A 108 7.53 14.60 0.08
C THR A 108 8.90 14.35 -0.55
N PRO A 109 9.70 13.40 -0.05
CA PRO A 109 10.85 12.90 -0.77
C PRO A 109 10.47 12.49 -2.19
N ARG A 110 11.27 12.88 -3.17
CA ARG A 110 10.98 12.57 -4.58
C ARG A 110 10.85 11.08 -4.84
N THR A 111 11.68 10.26 -4.19
CA THR A 111 11.70 8.83 -4.43
C THR A 111 11.60 8.04 -3.14
N VAL A 112 10.82 6.98 -3.18
CA VAL A 112 10.68 6.02 -2.07
C VAL A 112 11.09 4.61 -2.50
N PRO A 113 11.77 3.84 -1.63
CA PRO A 113 12.01 2.42 -1.88
C PRO A 113 10.72 1.63 -1.65
N TYR A 114 10.47 0.60 -2.48
CA TYR A 114 9.30 -0.25 -2.28
C TYR A 114 9.52 -1.70 -2.72
N ILE A 115 8.69 -2.60 -2.17
CA ILE A 115 8.52 -3.99 -2.57
C ILE A 115 7.04 -4.22 -2.94
N CYS A 116 6.80 -4.92 -4.05
CA CYS A 116 5.47 -5.35 -4.44
C CYS A 116 5.28 -6.82 -4.06
N THR A 117 4.40 -7.11 -3.10
CA THR A 117 4.17 -8.47 -2.60
C THR A 117 3.54 -9.38 -3.65
N CYS A 118 2.73 -8.84 -4.58
CA CYS A 118 2.22 -9.59 -5.73
C CYS A 118 3.36 -10.08 -6.66
N ARG A 119 4.34 -9.24 -6.95
CA ARG A 119 5.51 -9.64 -7.75
C ARG A 119 6.41 -10.61 -6.99
N LEU A 120 6.55 -10.40 -5.69
CA LEU A 120 7.32 -11.29 -4.82
C LEU A 120 6.67 -12.68 -4.80
N ALA A 121 5.36 -12.76 -4.60
CA ALA A 121 4.62 -14.02 -4.63
C ALA A 121 4.75 -14.74 -5.98
N ARG A 122 4.65 -14.03 -7.11
CA ARG A 122 4.87 -14.62 -8.45
C ARG A 122 6.24 -15.27 -8.62
N LYS A 123 7.27 -14.68 -7.99
CA LYS A 123 8.65 -15.17 -8.12
C LYS A 123 8.92 -16.36 -7.18
N TYR A 124 8.43 -16.32 -5.95
CA TYR A 124 8.80 -17.29 -4.91
C TYR A 124 7.74 -18.38 -4.68
N ARG A 125 6.53 -18.15 -5.14
CA ARG A 125 5.41 -19.12 -5.07
C ARG A 125 4.71 -19.24 -6.43
N PRO A 126 5.45 -19.64 -7.49
CA PRO A 126 4.90 -19.81 -8.84
C PRO A 126 3.83 -20.94 -8.91
N ASP A 127 3.78 -21.79 -7.90
CA ASP A 127 2.81 -22.87 -7.72
C ASP A 127 1.40 -22.40 -7.35
N PHE A 128 1.22 -21.11 -6.95
CA PHE A 128 -0.10 -20.60 -6.62
C PHE A 128 -0.97 -20.40 -7.87
N PRO A 129 -2.30 -20.71 -7.80
CA PRO A 129 -3.20 -20.64 -8.96
C PRO A 129 -3.22 -19.26 -9.64
N ASN A 130 -3.08 -18.21 -8.85
CA ASN A 130 -2.85 -16.83 -9.25
C ASN A 130 -2.25 -16.06 -8.08
N HIS A 131 -1.90 -14.78 -8.30
CA HIS A 131 -1.20 -13.97 -7.30
C HIS A 131 -2.00 -12.74 -6.90
N ARG A 132 -3.33 -12.82 -6.91
CA ARG A 132 -4.22 -11.83 -6.27
C ARG A 132 -4.10 -11.98 -4.76
N LEU A 133 -4.34 -10.89 -4.03
CA LEU A 133 -4.18 -10.88 -2.57
C LEU A 133 -5.02 -11.96 -1.89
N ASP A 134 -6.29 -12.09 -2.29
CA ASP A 134 -7.22 -13.11 -1.78
C ASP A 134 -6.70 -14.55 -1.95
N THR A 135 -6.13 -14.84 -3.12
CA THR A 135 -5.58 -16.17 -3.40
C THR A 135 -4.29 -16.42 -2.61
N VAL A 136 -3.37 -15.45 -2.58
CA VAL A 136 -2.11 -15.57 -1.83
C VAL A 136 -2.40 -15.74 -0.33
N CYS A 137 -3.31 -14.95 0.22
CA CYS A 137 -3.72 -15.06 1.62
C CYS A 137 -4.31 -16.45 1.94
N ARG A 138 -5.21 -16.95 1.09
CA ARG A 138 -5.79 -18.30 1.27
C ARG A 138 -4.71 -19.39 1.25
N MET A 139 -3.75 -19.31 0.32
CA MET A 139 -2.67 -20.28 0.20
C MET A 139 -1.68 -20.24 1.38
N LEU A 140 -1.54 -19.08 2.02
CA LEU A 140 -0.69 -18.87 3.18
C LEU A 140 -1.46 -18.93 4.52
N SER A 141 -2.77 -19.22 4.49
CA SER A 141 -3.66 -19.21 5.67
C SER A 141 -3.66 -17.88 6.43
N ILE A 142 -3.58 -16.78 5.69
CA ILE A 142 -3.65 -15.40 6.22
C ILE A 142 -5.11 -14.92 6.17
N PRO A 143 -5.68 -14.44 7.30
CA PRO A 143 -7.02 -13.86 7.32
C PRO A 143 -7.13 -12.62 6.44
N LEU A 144 -8.23 -12.49 5.69
CA LEU A 144 -8.47 -11.35 4.80
C LEU A 144 -9.96 -11.00 4.76
N ASP A 145 -10.29 -9.74 5.01
CA ASP A 145 -11.55 -9.10 4.66
C ASP A 145 -11.27 -8.15 3.49
N HIS A 146 -11.33 -8.70 2.27
CA HIS A 146 -10.82 -8.05 1.05
C HIS A 146 -11.59 -6.76 0.73
N HIS A 147 -10.86 -5.78 0.16
CA HIS A 147 -11.34 -4.42 -0.11
C HIS A 147 -11.66 -3.61 1.16
N LYS A 148 -10.97 -3.92 2.25
CA LYS A 148 -10.88 -3.12 3.45
C LYS A 148 -9.42 -2.71 3.64
N ALA A 149 -9.08 -1.46 3.40
CA ALA A 149 -7.69 -1.00 3.37
C ALA A 149 -6.88 -1.43 4.61
N GLY A 150 -7.51 -1.43 5.80
CA GLY A 150 -6.88 -1.94 7.03
C GLY A 150 -6.56 -3.43 6.93
N SER A 151 -7.53 -4.28 6.53
CA SER A 151 -7.32 -5.71 6.35
C SER A 151 -6.28 -6.01 5.27
N ASP A 152 -6.37 -5.32 4.14
CA ASP A 152 -5.50 -5.55 2.98
C ASP A 152 -4.05 -5.13 3.27
N SER A 153 -3.82 -4.00 3.99
CA SER A 153 -2.48 -3.61 4.43
C SER A 153 -1.88 -4.58 5.43
N ARG A 154 -2.68 -5.12 6.36
CA ARG A 154 -2.24 -6.13 7.32
C ARG A 154 -1.90 -7.45 6.62
N ALA A 155 -2.78 -7.91 5.74
CA ALA A 155 -2.54 -9.11 4.93
C ALA A 155 -1.29 -8.96 4.05
N CYS A 156 -1.10 -7.80 3.41
CA CYS A 156 0.11 -7.48 2.67
C CYS A 156 1.38 -7.61 3.53
N ALA A 157 1.34 -7.10 4.78
CA ALA A 157 2.44 -7.22 5.72
C ALA A 157 2.74 -8.69 6.08
N GLU A 158 1.71 -9.48 6.38
CA GLU A 158 1.84 -10.90 6.72
C GLU A 158 2.36 -11.72 5.52
N VAL A 159 1.88 -11.42 4.30
CA VAL A 159 2.40 -12.01 3.05
C VAL A 159 3.89 -11.68 2.87
N LEU A 160 4.28 -10.40 3.06
CA LEU A 160 5.69 -10.00 2.99
C LEU A 160 6.54 -10.80 3.97
N CYS A 161 6.14 -10.85 5.25
CA CYS A 161 6.85 -11.59 6.28
C CYS A 161 6.96 -13.08 5.97
N ALA A 162 5.89 -13.71 5.45
CA ALA A 162 5.90 -15.12 5.07
C ALA A 162 6.90 -15.37 3.93
N LEU A 163 6.86 -14.58 2.86
CA LEU A 163 7.75 -14.74 1.72
C LEU A 163 9.22 -14.46 2.08
N LEU A 164 9.50 -13.51 3.00
CA LEU A 164 10.86 -13.28 3.49
C LEU A 164 11.38 -14.47 4.32
N ARG A 165 10.53 -15.09 5.14
CA ARG A 165 10.88 -16.33 5.86
C ARG A 165 11.13 -17.51 4.91
N ASP A 166 10.44 -17.54 3.77
CA ASP A 166 10.63 -18.53 2.70
C ASP A 166 11.87 -18.23 1.82
N GLY A 167 12.70 -17.26 2.22
CA GLY A 167 13.98 -16.93 1.55
C GLY A 167 13.88 -15.89 0.44
N ALA A 168 12.80 -15.11 0.37
CA ALA A 168 12.72 -14.02 -0.59
C ALA A 168 13.77 -12.92 -0.26
N SER A 169 14.60 -12.57 -1.25
CA SER A 169 15.61 -11.54 -1.11
C SER A 169 15.01 -10.15 -1.28
N ILE A 170 15.22 -9.29 -0.29
CA ILE A 170 14.84 -7.87 -0.34
C ILE A 170 15.61 -7.15 -1.44
N GLU A 171 16.91 -7.28 -1.46
CA GLU A 171 17.82 -6.59 -2.40
C GLU A 171 17.45 -6.84 -3.86
N GLN A 172 17.16 -8.10 -4.21
CA GLN A 172 16.78 -8.48 -5.58
C GLN A 172 15.40 -7.97 -5.99
N ASN A 173 14.52 -7.64 -5.04
CA ASN A 173 13.13 -7.26 -5.30
C ASN A 173 12.82 -5.81 -4.96
N LEU A 174 13.77 -5.11 -4.33
CA LEU A 174 13.66 -3.68 -4.02
C LEU A 174 13.58 -2.86 -5.30
N ARG A 175 12.61 -1.95 -5.35
CA ARG A 175 12.40 -0.99 -6.42
C ARG A 175 12.33 0.41 -5.84
N ARG A 176 12.40 1.42 -6.69
CA ARG A 176 12.19 2.82 -6.32
C ARG A 176 11.04 3.40 -7.14
N TYR A 177 10.23 4.19 -6.48
CA TYR A 177 9.12 4.90 -7.11
C TYR A 177 9.36 6.40 -7.03
N ASP A 178 9.18 7.09 -8.16
CA ASP A 178 9.24 8.55 -8.25
C ASP A 178 7.83 9.09 -7.95
N LEU A 179 7.63 9.60 -6.74
CA LEU A 179 6.34 10.14 -6.29
C LEU A 179 5.95 11.43 -7.04
N LEU A 180 6.93 12.18 -7.55
CA LEU A 180 6.66 13.40 -8.30
C LEU A 180 6.13 13.11 -9.71
N ASN A 181 6.71 12.08 -10.37
CA ASN A 181 6.35 11.72 -11.74
C ASN A 181 5.40 10.51 -11.82
N GLY A 182 4.99 9.95 -10.69
CA GLY A 182 4.03 8.84 -10.63
C GLY A 182 4.49 7.57 -11.33
N LYS A 183 5.79 7.20 -11.25
CA LYS A 183 6.32 6.04 -11.97
C LYS A 183 7.42 5.28 -11.23
N THR A 184 7.47 3.98 -11.49
CA THR A 184 8.61 3.14 -11.06
C THR A 184 9.87 3.53 -11.83
N LEU A 185 10.97 3.71 -11.11
CA LEU A 185 12.27 3.97 -11.72
C LEU A 185 12.91 2.67 -12.22
N PRO A 186 13.73 2.74 -13.29
CA PRO A 186 14.52 1.59 -13.74
C PRO A 186 15.35 1.00 -12.60
N HIS A 187 15.46 -0.31 -12.55
CA HIS A 187 16.35 -0.99 -11.62
C HIS A 187 17.77 -0.70 -12.06
N LYS A 188 18.54 0.08 -11.29
CA LYS A 188 19.99 0.15 -11.51
C LYS A 188 20.57 -1.18 -11.06
N VAL A 189 20.88 -2.05 -12.00
CA VAL A 189 21.80 -3.16 -11.76
C VAL A 189 23.16 -2.49 -11.51
N THR A 190 23.61 -2.45 -10.29
CA THR A 190 25.02 -2.15 -10.00
C THR A 190 25.78 -3.39 -10.48
N LEU A 191 26.45 -3.27 -11.62
CA LEU A 191 27.42 -4.25 -12.11
C LEU A 191 28.60 -4.29 -11.14
#